data_320accb8e5260590fa62c9a9720d95ab
#
_entry.id   320accb8e5260590fa62c9a9720d95ab
#
_cell.length_a   1.000
_cell.length_b   1.000
_cell.length_c   1.000
_cell.angle_alpha   90.00
_cell.angle_beta   90.00
_cell.angle_gamma   90.00
#
_symmetry.space_group_name_H-M   'P 1'
#
loop_
_entity.id
_entity.type
_entity.pdbx_description
1 polymer ?
#
loop_
_entity_poly.entity_id
_entity_poly.type
_entity_poly.pdbx_seq_one_letter_code
_entity_poly.pdbx_strand_id
1 'polypeptide(L)'
;FPIVFSINSAYSRREKALEHYSVFKGSALSIRYAHMHWIDENSKENRRGLKINGDEHVNRIDTIYKNLFNNLYEYLHAVKPNPETYDRIIELLGEVSLSNEKIRPFLIDTENSRLQNNLRFMAIGLEKIINIKNYRTPNSLRAYTKVFLNIFPIIFGPFFAHIATDKGMEFGIAIAILYSLVLTILDNIQEDLEDPFDGVGTDDIRLNFPTMLGPSTVED
;
A
#
# COMPACT_ATOMS: atom_id res chain seq x y z
N PHE A 1 27.55 1.19 -6.27
CA PHE A 1 26.94 0.48 -5.15
C PHE A 1 25.80 1.27 -4.44
N PRO A 2 25.89 2.58 -4.09
CA PRO A 2 24.84 3.28 -3.36
C PRO A 2 23.46 3.25 -4.04
N ILE A 3 23.41 3.49 -5.35
CA ILE A 3 22.16 3.51 -6.10
C ILE A 3 21.49 2.14 -6.15
N VAL A 4 22.26 1.06 -6.27
CA VAL A 4 21.72 -0.32 -6.24
C VAL A 4 21.11 -0.65 -4.89
N PHE A 5 21.72 -0.21 -3.79
CA PHE A 5 21.14 -0.35 -2.45
C PHE A 5 19.85 0.44 -2.30
N SER A 6 19.82 1.64 -2.85
CA SER A 6 18.64 2.50 -2.78
C SER A 6 17.47 1.90 -3.58
N ILE A 7 17.71 1.45 -4.81
CA ILE A 7 16.72 0.77 -5.64
C ILE A 7 16.21 -0.50 -4.95
N ASN A 8 17.11 -1.34 -4.42
CA ASN A 8 16.71 -2.58 -3.74
C ASN A 8 15.89 -2.29 -2.47
N SER A 9 16.21 -1.23 -1.73
CA SER A 9 15.44 -0.79 -0.57
C SER A 9 14.04 -0.31 -0.97
N ALA A 10 13.93 0.48 -2.05
CA ALA A 10 12.67 0.97 -2.57
C ALA A 10 11.79 -0.18 -3.09
N TYR A 11 12.38 -1.11 -3.86
CA TYR A 11 11.69 -2.31 -4.33
C TYR A 11 11.19 -3.19 -3.16
N SER A 12 12.03 -3.46 -2.18
CA SER A 12 11.64 -4.24 -0.99
C SER A 12 10.49 -3.57 -0.22
N ARG A 13 10.46 -2.25 -0.18
CA ARG A 13 9.39 -1.46 0.42
C ARG A 13 8.08 -1.61 -0.35
N ARG A 14 8.11 -1.54 -1.67
CA ARG A 14 6.96 -1.77 -2.55
C ARG A 14 6.38 -3.16 -2.35
N GLU A 15 7.22 -4.20 -2.34
CA GLU A 15 6.78 -5.58 -2.12
C GLU A 15 6.11 -5.76 -0.75
N LYS A 16 6.67 -5.16 0.31
CA LYS A 16 6.04 -5.15 1.63
C LYS A 16 4.70 -4.41 1.64
N ALA A 17 4.58 -3.32 0.90
CA ALA A 17 3.32 -2.60 0.78
C ALA A 17 2.23 -3.46 0.12
N LEU A 18 2.59 -4.18 -0.95
CA LEU A 18 1.69 -5.13 -1.62
C LEU A 18 1.28 -6.30 -0.71
N GLU A 19 2.23 -6.87 0.03
CA GLU A 19 1.96 -7.93 1.02
C GLU A 19 0.96 -7.45 2.08
N HIS A 20 1.20 -6.29 2.68
CA HIS A 20 0.34 -5.76 3.74
C HIS A 20 -1.04 -5.33 3.23
N TYR A 21 -1.11 -4.80 2.02
CA TYR A 21 -2.38 -4.53 1.35
C TYR A 21 -3.18 -5.82 1.10
N SER A 22 -2.51 -6.89 0.69
CA SER A 22 -3.14 -8.20 0.49
C SER A 22 -3.70 -8.77 1.80
N VAL A 23 -2.97 -8.64 2.91
CA VAL A 23 -3.43 -9.05 4.25
C VAL A 23 -4.64 -8.24 4.68
N PHE A 24 -4.60 -6.91 4.53
CA PHE A 24 -5.71 -6.02 4.85
C PHE A 24 -6.97 -6.38 4.06
N LYS A 25 -6.85 -6.46 2.73
CA LYS A 25 -7.96 -6.79 1.82
C LYS A 25 -8.52 -8.20 2.06
N GLY A 26 -7.65 -9.20 2.21
CA GLY A 26 -8.05 -10.58 2.48
C GLY A 26 -8.79 -10.73 3.81
N SER A 27 -8.35 -10.02 4.85
CA SER A 27 -9.02 -9.99 6.15
C SER A 27 -10.39 -9.29 6.09
N ALA A 28 -10.49 -8.18 5.35
CA ALA A 28 -11.76 -7.48 5.12
C ALA A 28 -12.79 -8.39 4.41
N LEU A 29 -12.35 -9.11 3.36
CA LEU A 29 -13.21 -10.08 2.66
C LEU A 29 -13.63 -11.23 3.57
N SER A 30 -12.73 -11.76 4.40
CA SER A 30 -13.04 -12.83 5.36
C SER A 30 -14.08 -12.40 6.38
N ILE A 31 -14.00 -11.18 6.90
CA ILE A 31 -15.01 -10.60 7.80
C ILE A 31 -16.34 -10.46 7.06
N ARG A 32 -16.34 -9.90 5.84
CA ARG A 32 -17.54 -9.75 5.03
C ARG A 32 -18.26 -11.09 4.82
N TYR A 33 -17.52 -12.14 4.45
CA TYR A 33 -18.10 -13.47 4.27
C TYR A 33 -18.67 -14.05 5.57
N ALA A 34 -18.07 -13.76 6.73
CA ALA A 34 -18.62 -14.13 8.01
C ALA A 34 -19.99 -13.47 8.25
N HIS A 35 -20.11 -12.18 7.93
CA HIS A 35 -21.39 -11.45 8.02
C HIS A 35 -22.45 -11.96 7.04
N MET A 36 -22.04 -12.54 5.90
CA MET A 36 -22.97 -13.08 4.92
C MET A 36 -23.42 -14.52 5.22
N HIS A 37 -22.55 -15.35 5.76
CA HIS A 37 -22.73 -16.79 5.72
C HIS A 37 -22.69 -17.50 7.07
N TRP A 38 -22.17 -16.83 8.16
CA TRP A 38 -21.98 -17.51 9.44
C TRP A 38 -23.12 -17.23 10.42
N ILE A 39 -24.03 -16.32 10.10
CA ILE A 39 -25.13 -15.94 10.99
C ILE A 39 -26.14 -17.10 11.08
N ASP A 40 -26.29 -17.68 12.26
CA ASP A 40 -27.29 -18.70 12.59
C ASP A 40 -28.22 -18.18 13.71
N GLU A 41 -29.46 -17.86 13.35
CA GLU A 41 -30.47 -17.41 14.32
C GLU A 41 -30.84 -18.50 15.35
N ASN A 42 -30.61 -19.77 15.03
CA ASN A 42 -30.84 -20.90 15.91
C ASN A 42 -29.61 -21.27 16.76
N SER A 43 -28.56 -20.47 16.71
CA SER A 43 -27.35 -20.68 17.50
C SER A 43 -27.68 -20.77 19.00
N LYS A 44 -27.03 -21.71 19.72
CA LYS A 44 -27.15 -21.86 21.17
C LYS A 44 -26.68 -20.61 21.93
N GLU A 45 -25.84 -19.78 21.27
CA GLU A 45 -25.32 -18.52 21.78
C GLU A 45 -26.41 -17.42 21.75
N ASN A 46 -27.44 -17.57 20.92
CA ASN A 46 -28.56 -16.65 20.80
C ASN A 46 -29.60 -16.88 21.91
N ARG A 47 -29.16 -16.82 23.17
CA ARG A 47 -29.99 -17.05 24.34
C ARG A 47 -31.18 -16.08 24.48
N ARG A 48 -31.14 -14.94 23.79
CA ARG A 48 -32.19 -13.90 23.84
C ARG A 48 -33.18 -14.01 22.68
N GLY A 49 -33.03 -14.96 21.78
CA GLY A 49 -33.87 -15.10 20.59
C GLY A 49 -33.84 -13.86 19.68
N LEU A 50 -32.67 -13.22 19.58
CA LEU A 50 -32.47 -12.04 18.74
C LEU A 50 -32.70 -12.43 17.29
N LYS A 51 -33.20 -11.51 16.48
CA LYS A 51 -33.34 -11.62 15.06
C LYS A 51 -32.49 -10.54 14.37
N ILE A 52 -31.96 -10.87 13.23
CA ILE A 52 -31.18 -9.94 12.42
C ILE A 52 -31.73 -9.97 10.99
N ASN A 53 -31.93 -8.79 10.39
CA ASN A 53 -32.21 -8.72 8.97
C ASN A 53 -30.87 -8.86 8.23
N GLY A 54 -30.60 -10.06 7.68
CA GLY A 54 -29.33 -10.40 7.05
C GLY A 54 -28.97 -9.45 5.90
N ASP A 55 -29.93 -9.13 5.03
CA ASP A 55 -29.68 -8.27 3.86
C ASP A 55 -29.34 -6.83 4.27
N GLU A 56 -30.09 -6.27 5.22
CA GLU A 56 -29.82 -4.92 5.75
C GLU A 56 -28.46 -4.87 6.45
N HIS A 57 -28.13 -5.92 7.20
CA HIS A 57 -26.87 -6.02 7.91
C HIS A 57 -25.67 -6.10 6.95
N VAL A 58 -25.77 -6.92 5.89
CA VAL A 58 -24.72 -7.03 4.85
C VAL A 58 -24.58 -5.71 4.09
N ASN A 59 -25.68 -5.06 3.70
CA ASN A 59 -25.63 -3.74 3.05
C ASN A 59 -24.96 -2.68 3.91
N ARG A 60 -25.16 -2.74 5.23
CA ARG A 60 -24.51 -1.84 6.17
C ARG A 60 -23.00 -2.09 6.23
N ILE A 61 -22.55 -3.34 6.34
CA ILE A 61 -21.12 -3.67 6.36
C ILE A 61 -20.44 -3.30 5.03
N ASP A 62 -21.10 -3.52 3.90
CA ASP A 62 -20.61 -3.14 2.59
C ASP A 62 -20.45 -1.61 2.47
N THR A 63 -21.37 -0.85 3.05
CA THR A 63 -21.27 0.62 3.12
C THR A 63 -20.08 1.07 3.96
N ILE A 64 -19.85 0.44 5.12
CA ILE A 64 -18.69 0.73 5.97
C ILE A 64 -17.40 0.44 5.20
N TYR A 65 -17.31 -0.70 4.54
CA TYR A 65 -16.12 -1.05 3.75
C TYR A 65 -15.91 -0.11 2.57
N LYS A 66 -16.97 0.23 1.84
CA LYS A 66 -16.85 1.19 0.74
C LYS A 66 -16.26 2.52 1.22
N ASN A 67 -16.74 3.04 2.34
CA ASN A 67 -16.21 4.26 2.92
C ASN A 67 -14.77 4.08 3.41
N LEU A 68 -14.45 2.96 4.05
CA LEU A 68 -13.11 2.65 4.54
C LEU A 68 -12.08 2.59 3.39
N PHE A 69 -12.41 1.87 2.33
CA PHE A 69 -11.53 1.75 1.17
C PHE A 69 -11.39 3.08 0.42
N ASN A 70 -12.45 3.87 0.30
CA ASN A 70 -12.38 5.20 -0.33
C ASN A 70 -11.48 6.15 0.46
N ASN A 71 -11.64 6.22 1.78
CA ASN A 71 -10.80 7.07 2.62
C ASN A 71 -9.33 6.58 2.61
N LEU A 72 -9.11 5.26 2.59
CA LEU A 72 -7.78 4.70 2.47
C LEU A 72 -7.14 5.05 1.11
N TYR A 73 -7.89 4.95 0.02
CA TYR A 73 -7.45 5.35 -1.31
C TYR A 73 -7.05 6.82 -1.34
N GLU A 74 -7.93 7.71 -0.85
CA GLU A 74 -7.65 9.15 -0.76
C GLU A 74 -6.41 9.44 0.08
N TYR A 75 -6.27 8.79 1.24
CA TYR A 75 -5.11 8.95 2.12
C TYR A 75 -3.80 8.54 1.45
N LEU A 76 -3.79 7.40 0.76
CA LEU A 76 -2.58 6.83 0.15
C LEU A 76 -2.14 7.62 -1.10
N HIS A 77 -3.08 8.16 -1.89
CA HIS A 77 -2.75 8.96 -3.09
C HIS A 77 -2.45 10.44 -2.76
N ALA A 78 -2.74 10.89 -1.56
CA ALA A 78 -2.44 12.26 -1.17
C ALA A 78 -0.92 12.50 -1.09
N VAL A 79 -0.45 13.61 -1.65
CA VAL A 79 0.96 14.06 -1.52
C VAL A 79 1.31 14.34 -0.06
N LYS A 80 0.37 14.91 0.69
CA LYS A 80 0.42 15.10 2.14
C LYS A 80 -0.85 14.52 2.74
N PRO A 81 -0.78 13.33 3.37
CA PRO A 81 -1.93 12.74 4.02
C PRO A 81 -2.54 13.65 5.08
N ASN A 82 -3.88 13.78 5.05
CA ASN A 82 -4.60 14.59 6.04
C ASN A 82 -4.84 13.76 7.32
N PRO A 83 -4.50 14.26 8.51
CA PRO A 83 -4.81 13.59 9.78
C PRO A 83 -6.30 13.28 9.95
N GLU A 84 -7.21 14.14 9.51
CA GLU A 84 -8.66 13.91 9.59
C GLU A 84 -9.10 12.69 8.78
N THR A 85 -8.49 12.46 7.61
CA THR A 85 -8.76 11.27 6.81
C THR A 85 -8.25 10.00 7.51
N TYR A 86 -7.11 10.07 8.20
CA TYR A 86 -6.62 8.98 9.03
C TYR A 86 -7.59 8.67 10.20
N ASP A 87 -8.01 9.69 10.94
CA ASP A 87 -8.96 9.53 12.04
C ASP A 87 -10.26 8.90 11.55
N ARG A 88 -10.74 9.32 10.36
CA ARG A 88 -11.94 8.72 9.75
C ARG A 88 -11.75 7.25 9.37
N ILE A 89 -10.57 6.85 8.89
CA ILE A 89 -10.22 5.46 8.62
C ILE A 89 -10.29 4.63 9.90
N ILE A 90 -9.75 5.14 11.01
CA ILE A 90 -9.76 4.45 12.32
C ILE A 90 -11.18 4.35 12.87
N GLU A 91 -12.01 5.39 12.74
CA GLU A 91 -13.43 5.34 13.11
C GLU A 91 -14.17 4.24 12.32
N LEU A 92 -13.99 4.17 11.01
CA LEU A 92 -14.61 3.15 10.16
C LEU A 92 -14.15 1.73 10.51
N LEU A 93 -12.89 1.54 10.90
CA LEU A 93 -12.41 0.27 11.44
C LEU A 93 -13.12 -0.06 12.77
N GLY A 94 -13.36 0.93 13.61
CA GLY A 94 -14.19 0.81 14.83
C GLY A 94 -15.64 0.40 14.51
N GLU A 95 -16.23 0.95 13.44
CA GLU A 95 -17.58 0.56 12.99
C GLU A 95 -17.62 -0.92 12.52
N VAL A 96 -16.55 -1.43 11.88
CA VAL A 96 -16.42 -2.87 11.57
C VAL A 96 -16.40 -3.69 12.85
N SER A 97 -15.65 -3.27 13.87
CA SER A 97 -15.62 -3.94 15.19
C SER A 97 -16.99 -3.97 15.83
N LEU A 98 -17.72 -2.86 15.84
CA LEU A 98 -19.09 -2.80 16.36
C LEU A 98 -20.06 -3.69 15.57
N SER A 99 -19.85 -3.82 14.26
CA SER A 99 -20.64 -4.72 13.43
C SER A 99 -20.37 -6.20 13.79
N ASN A 100 -19.11 -6.56 14.07
CA ASN A 100 -18.74 -7.89 14.55
C ASN A 100 -19.43 -8.22 15.89
N GLU A 101 -19.48 -7.28 16.84
CA GLU A 101 -20.19 -7.47 18.11
C GLU A 101 -21.70 -7.69 17.94
N LYS A 102 -22.32 -7.10 16.90
CA LYS A 102 -23.75 -7.31 16.61
C LYS A 102 -24.07 -8.75 16.17
N ILE A 103 -23.18 -9.39 15.43
CA ILE A 103 -23.38 -10.77 14.99
C ILE A 103 -22.88 -11.81 15.99
N ARG A 104 -22.17 -11.41 17.03
CA ARG A 104 -21.62 -12.30 18.04
C ARG A 104 -22.64 -13.28 18.65
N PRO A 105 -23.89 -12.90 18.96
CA PRO A 105 -24.89 -13.84 19.48
C PRO A 105 -25.30 -14.95 18.51
N PHE A 106 -25.02 -14.79 17.23
CA PHE A 106 -25.37 -15.74 16.17
C PHE A 106 -24.22 -16.67 15.80
N LEU A 107 -23.03 -16.49 16.40
CA LEU A 107 -21.81 -17.24 16.13
C LEU A 107 -21.45 -18.15 17.31
N ILE A 108 -20.84 -19.30 17.01
CA ILE A 108 -20.19 -20.09 18.04
C ILE A 108 -18.85 -19.44 18.46
N ASP A 109 -18.37 -19.74 19.67
CA ASP A 109 -17.16 -19.11 20.23
C ASP A 109 -15.92 -19.22 19.32
N THR A 110 -15.76 -20.34 18.64
CA THR A 110 -14.64 -20.56 17.71
C THR A 110 -14.73 -19.67 16.46
N GLU A 111 -15.92 -19.44 15.92
CA GLU A 111 -16.18 -18.55 14.79
C GLU A 111 -15.95 -17.09 15.20
N ASN A 112 -16.47 -16.71 16.36
CA ASN A 112 -16.23 -15.39 16.91
C ASN A 112 -14.73 -15.11 17.10
N SER A 113 -13.97 -16.09 17.62
CA SER A 113 -12.52 -15.97 17.77
C SER A 113 -11.81 -15.78 16.43
N ARG A 114 -12.24 -16.48 15.38
CA ARG A 114 -11.71 -16.30 14.00
C ARG A 114 -12.04 -14.91 13.45
N LEU A 115 -13.27 -14.43 13.68
CA LEU A 115 -13.72 -13.13 13.24
C LEU A 115 -12.88 -12.01 13.88
N GLN A 116 -12.65 -12.06 15.19
CA GLN A 116 -11.80 -11.11 15.91
C GLN A 116 -10.33 -11.18 15.47
N ASN A 117 -9.84 -12.36 15.14
CA ASN A 117 -8.48 -12.51 14.60
C ASN A 117 -8.34 -11.88 13.20
N ASN A 118 -9.36 -12.01 12.33
CA ASN A 118 -9.37 -11.35 11.04
C ASN A 118 -9.41 -9.81 11.20
N LEU A 119 -10.18 -9.28 12.15
CA LEU A 119 -10.18 -7.86 12.46
C LEU A 119 -8.80 -7.37 12.91
N ARG A 120 -8.10 -8.15 13.74
CA ARG A 120 -6.72 -7.86 14.15
C ARG A 120 -5.77 -7.83 12.97
N PHE A 121 -5.83 -8.80 12.06
CA PHE A 121 -4.98 -8.81 10.85
C PHE A 121 -5.31 -7.64 9.92
N MET A 122 -6.58 -7.30 9.78
CA MET A 122 -7.02 -6.13 9.03
C MET A 122 -6.43 -4.84 9.60
N ALA A 123 -6.49 -4.64 10.92
CA ALA A 123 -5.92 -3.48 11.59
C ALA A 123 -4.38 -3.42 11.43
N ILE A 124 -3.69 -4.55 11.63
CA ILE A 124 -2.23 -4.63 11.46
C ILE A 124 -1.83 -4.34 10.01
N GLY A 125 -2.55 -4.90 9.03
CA GLY A 125 -2.31 -4.66 7.62
C GLY A 125 -2.47 -3.18 7.27
N LEU A 126 -3.56 -2.56 7.72
CA LEU A 126 -3.85 -1.14 7.55
C LEU A 126 -2.72 -0.25 8.11
N GLU A 127 -2.35 -0.44 9.37
CA GLU A 127 -1.29 0.34 10.01
C GLU A 127 0.06 0.21 9.30
N LYS A 128 0.40 -0.98 8.83
CA LYS A 128 1.64 -1.20 8.08
C LYS A 128 1.65 -0.48 6.73
N ILE A 129 0.52 -0.45 6.03
CA ILE A 129 0.37 0.31 4.77
C ILE A 129 0.55 1.82 5.06
N ILE A 130 -0.14 2.33 6.06
CA ILE A 130 -0.08 3.73 6.48
C ILE A 130 1.35 4.11 6.91
N ASN A 131 2.04 3.24 7.66
CA ASN A 131 3.43 3.45 8.03
C ASN A 131 4.37 3.49 6.81
N ILE A 132 4.13 2.65 5.81
CA ILE A 132 4.89 2.70 4.56
C ILE A 132 4.65 4.03 3.84
N LYS A 133 3.46 4.58 3.82
CA LYS A 133 3.16 5.90 3.23
C LYS A 133 3.83 7.03 4.00
N ASN A 134 3.75 7.04 5.32
CA ASN A 134 4.20 8.15 6.16
C ASN A 134 5.71 8.17 6.42
N TYR A 135 6.33 7.00 6.55
CA TYR A 135 7.77 6.87 6.84
C TYR A 135 8.52 6.48 5.58
N ARG A 136 8.89 7.49 4.80
CA ARG A 136 9.71 7.33 3.58
C ARG A 136 11.15 6.90 3.91
N THR A 137 11.90 6.58 2.87
CA THR A 137 13.34 6.33 2.97
C THR A 137 14.04 7.48 3.70
N PRO A 138 14.98 7.21 4.63
CA PRO A 138 15.69 8.26 5.35
C PRO A 138 16.29 9.30 4.41
N ASN A 139 16.04 10.60 4.69
CA ASN A 139 16.50 11.70 3.85
C ASN A 139 18.02 11.70 3.66
N SER A 140 18.78 11.21 4.63
CA SER A 140 20.22 11.06 4.53
C SER A 140 20.65 10.08 3.44
N LEU A 141 19.93 8.96 3.28
CA LEU A 141 20.23 7.98 2.25
C LEU A 141 19.90 8.52 0.85
N ARG A 142 18.78 9.22 0.71
CA ARG A 142 18.42 9.91 -0.54
C ARG A 142 19.45 10.99 -0.90
N ALA A 143 19.81 11.83 0.05
CA ALA A 143 20.81 12.87 -0.17
C ALA A 143 22.14 12.27 -0.58
N TYR A 144 22.57 11.18 0.06
CA TYR A 144 23.80 10.49 -0.28
C TYR A 144 23.77 9.96 -1.71
N THR A 145 22.68 9.32 -2.12
CA THR A 145 22.53 8.81 -3.50
C THR A 145 22.55 9.97 -4.52
N LYS A 146 21.81 11.07 -4.28
CA LYS A 146 21.82 12.24 -5.17
C LYS A 146 23.19 12.91 -5.26
N VAL A 147 23.90 13.06 -4.16
CA VAL A 147 25.27 13.58 -4.15
C VAL A 147 26.18 12.67 -4.97
N PHE A 148 26.09 11.36 -4.78
CA PHE A 148 26.87 10.39 -5.53
C PHE A 148 26.60 10.50 -7.04
N LEU A 149 25.34 10.52 -7.47
CA LEU A 149 24.96 10.64 -8.88
C LEU A 149 25.46 11.91 -9.54
N ASN A 150 25.43 13.04 -8.81
CA ASN A 150 25.88 14.33 -9.35
C ASN A 150 27.41 14.45 -9.42
N ILE A 151 28.14 13.87 -8.46
CA ILE A 151 29.59 13.95 -8.40
C ILE A 151 30.25 12.94 -9.36
N PHE A 152 29.63 11.78 -9.57
CA PHE A 152 30.24 10.70 -10.34
C PHE A 152 30.57 11.08 -11.80
N PRO A 153 29.69 11.75 -12.56
CA PRO A 153 30.02 12.24 -13.91
C PRO A 153 31.23 13.19 -13.92
N ILE A 154 31.37 14.02 -12.90
CA ILE A 154 32.48 14.97 -12.80
C ILE A 154 33.81 14.23 -12.55
N ILE A 155 33.81 13.25 -11.65
CA ILE A 155 35.00 12.43 -11.35
C ILE A 155 35.44 11.62 -12.58
N PHE A 156 34.48 11.09 -13.34
CA PHE A 156 34.77 10.32 -14.57
C PHE A 156 35.02 11.18 -15.80
N GLY A 157 34.81 12.49 -15.74
CA GLY A 157 35.09 13.43 -16.85
C GLY A 157 36.52 13.30 -17.46
N PRO A 158 37.57 13.30 -16.63
CA PRO A 158 38.95 13.10 -17.12
C PRO A 158 39.17 11.75 -17.81
N PHE A 159 38.49 10.69 -17.35
CA PHE A 159 38.54 9.38 -17.97
C PHE A 159 37.91 9.38 -19.40
N PHE A 160 36.75 10.03 -19.54
CA PHE A 160 36.10 10.17 -20.84
C PHE A 160 36.90 11.05 -21.77
N ALA A 161 37.56 12.10 -21.28
CA ALA A 161 38.50 12.93 -22.06
C ALA A 161 39.69 12.12 -22.51
N HIS A 162 40.24 11.25 -21.70
CA HIS A 162 41.34 10.36 -22.07
C HIS A 162 40.93 9.37 -23.19
N ILE A 163 39.74 8.77 -23.07
CA ILE A 163 39.20 7.91 -24.13
C ILE A 163 39.02 8.71 -25.45
N ALA A 164 38.56 9.94 -25.37
CA ALA A 164 38.37 10.80 -26.53
C ALA A 164 39.69 11.10 -27.22
N THR A 165 40.80 11.25 -26.51
CA THR A 165 42.13 11.44 -27.07
C THR A 165 42.71 10.16 -27.67
N ASP A 166 42.42 8.99 -27.09
CA ASP A 166 42.98 7.69 -27.54
C ASP A 166 42.17 7.05 -28.67
N LYS A 167 40.85 7.09 -28.61
CA LYS A 167 39.93 6.39 -29.55
C LYS A 167 39.15 7.33 -30.48
N GLY A 168 39.27 8.63 -30.29
CA GLY A 168 38.56 9.66 -31.04
C GLY A 168 37.47 10.34 -30.23
N MET A 169 37.28 11.63 -30.53
CA MET A 169 36.36 12.50 -29.78
C MET A 169 34.90 11.98 -29.77
N GLU A 170 34.45 11.47 -30.92
CA GLU A 170 33.07 10.95 -31.03
C GLU A 170 32.83 9.77 -30.11
N PHE A 171 33.80 8.88 -29.97
CA PHE A 171 33.71 7.71 -29.12
C PHE A 171 33.73 8.08 -27.62
N GLY A 172 34.57 9.02 -27.20
CA GLY A 172 34.61 9.53 -25.84
C GLY A 172 33.30 10.21 -25.44
N ILE A 173 32.72 11.02 -26.33
CA ILE A 173 31.43 11.66 -26.12
C ILE A 173 30.30 10.62 -26.04
N ALA A 174 30.28 9.65 -26.94
CA ALA A 174 29.24 8.61 -26.94
C ALA A 174 29.22 7.82 -25.63
N ILE A 175 30.39 7.43 -25.09
CA ILE A 175 30.49 6.74 -23.80
C ILE A 175 30.04 7.65 -22.66
N ALA A 176 30.39 8.94 -22.64
CA ALA A 176 29.96 9.87 -21.61
C ALA A 176 28.43 10.06 -21.60
N ILE A 177 27.82 10.17 -22.78
CA ILE A 177 26.36 10.24 -22.92
C ILE A 177 25.71 8.96 -22.41
N LEU A 178 26.17 7.80 -22.86
CA LEU A 178 25.63 6.50 -22.44
C LEU A 178 25.72 6.33 -20.92
N TYR A 179 26.83 6.69 -20.31
CA TYR A 179 27.06 6.64 -18.89
C TYR A 179 26.08 7.54 -18.13
N SER A 180 25.93 8.80 -18.54
CA SER A 180 24.98 9.75 -17.94
C SER A 180 23.54 9.28 -18.08
N LEU A 181 23.18 8.72 -19.23
CA LEU A 181 21.85 8.17 -19.48
C LEU A 181 21.53 7.00 -18.54
N VAL A 182 22.47 6.07 -18.34
CA VAL A 182 22.30 4.96 -17.40
C VAL A 182 22.08 5.47 -15.97
N LEU A 183 22.88 6.44 -15.52
CA LEU A 183 22.72 7.02 -14.16
C LEU A 183 21.37 7.71 -14.01
N THR A 184 20.91 8.46 -15.01
CA THR A 184 19.60 9.13 -14.98
C THR A 184 18.44 8.12 -14.93
N ILE A 185 18.52 7.04 -15.72
CA ILE A 185 17.51 5.98 -15.69
C ILE A 185 17.44 5.33 -14.31
N LEU A 186 18.59 5.05 -13.68
CA LEU A 186 18.65 4.45 -12.36
C LEU A 186 18.08 5.38 -11.27
N ASP A 187 18.28 6.71 -11.40
CA ASP A 187 17.69 7.71 -10.49
C ASP A 187 16.17 7.74 -10.63
N ASN A 188 15.66 7.77 -11.86
CA ASN A 188 14.23 7.74 -12.12
C ASN A 188 13.56 6.47 -11.57
N ILE A 189 14.17 5.29 -11.82
CA ILE A 189 13.67 4.02 -11.26
C ILE A 189 13.61 4.07 -9.73
N GLN A 190 14.61 4.66 -9.09
CA GLN A 190 14.60 4.81 -7.64
C GLN A 190 13.49 5.73 -7.16
N GLU A 191 13.28 6.87 -7.82
CA GLU A 191 12.22 7.82 -7.48
C GLU A 191 10.83 7.21 -7.67
N ASP A 192 10.58 6.52 -8.78
CA ASP A 192 9.31 5.84 -9.07
C ASP A 192 8.97 4.74 -8.04
N LEU A 193 9.97 3.99 -7.57
CA LEU A 193 9.74 2.93 -6.58
C LEU A 193 9.60 3.44 -5.14
N GLU A 194 9.91 4.72 -4.86
CA GLU A 194 9.99 5.23 -3.49
C GLU A 194 8.63 5.44 -2.83
N ASP A 195 7.61 5.87 -3.58
CA ASP A 195 6.23 5.96 -3.10
C ASP A 195 5.33 5.03 -3.92
N PRO A 196 5.06 3.81 -3.43
CA PRO A 196 4.32 2.82 -4.21
C PRO A 196 2.83 3.11 -4.36
N PHE A 197 2.35 4.30 -3.94
CA PHE A 197 0.94 4.67 -3.90
C PHE A 197 0.66 6.04 -4.54
N ASP A 198 1.62 6.71 -5.13
CA ASP A 198 1.41 8.09 -5.60
C ASP A 198 0.73 8.19 -6.98
N GLY A 199 0.53 7.08 -7.67
CA GLY A 199 -0.09 7.01 -8.99
C GLY A 199 0.83 7.52 -10.12
N VAL A 200 2.11 7.74 -9.84
CA VAL A 200 3.11 8.23 -10.78
C VAL A 200 4.05 7.09 -11.15
N GLY A 201 3.90 6.55 -12.33
CA GLY A 201 4.74 5.45 -12.78
C GLY A 201 3.97 4.18 -13.15
N THR A 202 4.64 3.25 -13.81
CA THR A 202 4.04 1.97 -14.25
C THR A 202 4.03 0.91 -13.16
N ASP A 203 4.85 1.10 -12.11
CA ASP A 203 5.13 0.11 -11.08
C ASP A 203 4.37 0.34 -9.77
N ASP A 204 3.45 1.31 -9.75
CA ASP A 204 2.60 1.61 -8.62
C ASP A 204 1.64 0.48 -8.27
N ILE A 205 1.35 0.37 -6.99
CA ILE A 205 0.38 -0.61 -6.49
C ILE A 205 -1.03 -0.14 -6.85
N ARG A 206 -1.64 -0.83 -7.80
CA ARG A 206 -3.05 -0.62 -8.11
C ARG A 206 -3.90 -1.12 -6.93
N LEU A 207 -4.56 -0.20 -6.25
CA LEU A 207 -5.47 -0.51 -5.15
C LEU A 207 -6.79 -1.05 -5.73
N ASN A 208 -6.75 -2.27 -6.25
CA ASN A 208 -7.93 -2.95 -6.78
C ASN A 208 -8.83 -3.40 -5.63
N PHE A 209 -9.90 -2.66 -5.41
CA PHE A 209 -10.96 -3.06 -4.49
C PHE A 209 -11.90 -4.03 -5.21
N PRO A 210 -12.45 -5.05 -4.52
CA PRO A 210 -13.54 -5.82 -5.09
C PRO A 210 -14.67 -4.86 -5.49
N THR A 211 -15.23 -5.00 -6.69
CA THR A 211 -16.28 -4.12 -7.23
C THR A 211 -17.45 -3.92 -6.27
N MET A 212 -17.69 -4.86 -5.37
CA MET A 212 -18.70 -4.76 -4.31
C MET A 212 -18.29 -3.84 -3.16
N LEU A 213 -17.00 -3.52 -2.98
CA LEU A 213 -16.45 -2.81 -1.83
C LEU A 213 -15.70 -1.53 -2.21
N GLY A 214 -15.46 -1.32 -3.47
CA GLY A 214 -14.66 -0.20 -3.98
C GLY A 214 -15.47 0.90 -4.65
N PRO A 215 -14.83 2.04 -4.94
CA PRO A 215 -15.42 3.07 -5.77
C PRO A 215 -15.80 2.48 -7.12
N SER A 216 -16.96 2.87 -7.63
CA SER A 216 -17.48 2.48 -8.94
C SER A 216 -16.68 3.07 -10.13
N THR A 217 -15.55 3.69 -9.86
CA THR A 217 -14.70 4.35 -10.86
C THR A 217 -13.23 4.06 -10.55
N VAL A 218 -12.76 2.88 -10.96
CA VAL A 218 -11.40 2.76 -11.45
C VAL A 218 -11.59 2.66 -12.96
N GLU A 219 -11.59 3.81 -13.63
CA GLU A 219 -11.42 3.85 -15.08
C GLU A 219 -10.03 3.30 -15.39
N ASP A 220 -9.98 2.37 -16.34
CA ASP A 220 -8.80 1.69 -16.89
C ASP A 220 -7.78 2.65 -17.50
#